data_c469dc26821423a3ec461301c1350876
#
_entry.id   c469dc26821423a3ec461301c1350876
#
_cell.length_a   1.000
_cell.length_b   1.000
_cell.length_c   1.000
_cell.angle_alpha   90.00
_cell.angle_beta   90.00
_cell.angle_gamma   90.00
#
_symmetry.space_group_name_H-M   'P 1'
#
loop_
_entity.id
_entity.type
_entity.pdbx_description
1 polymer ?
#
loop_
_entity_poly.entity_id
_entity_poly.type
_entity_poly.pdbx_seq_one_letter_code
_entity_poly.pdbx_strand_id
1 'polypeptide(L)'
;EMCIRDRAGSDSSAGAGIQADIKTLTFFKVYAATVFTALTAQNTKGVKKVLNVPIQFIEEQIKAIAQDLDISYIKIGMLSNKKIIKVINNSLEKYFPLVPIVLDPVMIAKGGHPLLKKDAISYLKKTLIPKSYIITPNTLEAEKILNCKIRNIDEMLGCKNKFSDINIKRVLLKGGHILEEKKTITNILFNNGKTDKFLSQRIKTNNTHGTGCSLA
;
A
#
# COMPACT_ATOMS: atom_id res chain seq x y z
N GLU A 1 -14.41 -15.07 -12.68
CA GLU A 1 -13.99 -13.65 -12.79
C GLU A 1 -13.25 -13.24 -11.52
N MET A 2 -12.03 -12.71 -11.67
CA MET A 2 -11.26 -12.29 -10.50
C MET A 2 -11.76 -10.93 -10.03
N CYS A 3 -12.26 -10.84 -8.81
CA CYS A 3 -12.70 -9.59 -8.21
C CYS A 3 -11.70 -9.13 -7.15
N ILE A 4 -11.10 -7.95 -7.35
CA ILE A 4 -10.21 -7.33 -6.37
C ILE A 4 -10.93 -6.17 -5.71
N ARG A 5 -10.81 -6.09 -4.38
CA ARG A 5 -11.34 -4.99 -3.60
C ARG A 5 -10.23 -4.07 -3.12
N ASP A 6 -10.35 -2.80 -3.48
CA ASP A 6 -9.43 -1.76 -3.07
C ASP A 6 -9.98 -0.91 -1.92
N ARG A 7 -9.11 -0.61 -0.94
CA ARG A 7 -9.40 0.28 0.20
C ARG A 7 -8.31 1.32 0.32
N ALA A 8 -8.59 2.51 -0.20
CA ALA A 8 -7.62 3.60 -0.18
C ALA A 8 -8.29 4.97 -0.12
N GLY A 9 -7.47 6.01 -0.09
CA GLY A 9 -7.92 7.37 -0.29
C GLY A 9 -8.16 7.66 -1.77
N SER A 10 -9.08 8.57 -2.04
CA SER A 10 -9.32 9.10 -3.39
C SER A 10 -8.29 10.18 -3.71
N ASP A 11 -7.78 10.18 -4.94
CA ASP A 11 -6.94 11.25 -5.51
C ASP A 11 -7.75 12.00 -6.58
N SER A 12 -8.06 13.28 -6.32
CA SER A 12 -8.82 14.11 -7.27
C SER A 12 -8.12 14.36 -8.61
N SER A 13 -6.79 14.18 -8.69
CA SER A 13 -6.04 14.22 -9.94
C SER A 13 -5.99 12.88 -10.68
N ALA A 14 -6.59 11.84 -10.10
CA ALA A 14 -6.67 10.49 -10.65
C ALA A 14 -5.32 9.81 -10.96
N GLY A 15 -4.22 10.29 -10.36
CA GLY A 15 -2.87 9.75 -10.56
C GLY A 15 -2.46 8.70 -9.53
N ALA A 16 -3.10 8.69 -8.35
CA ALA A 16 -2.79 7.79 -7.23
C ALA A 16 -4.09 7.27 -6.59
N GLY A 17 -3.98 6.55 -5.46
CA GLY A 17 -5.12 6.06 -4.69
C GLY A 17 -6.07 5.18 -5.50
N ILE A 18 -7.32 5.14 -5.10
CA ILE A 18 -8.36 4.30 -5.72
C ILE A 18 -8.43 4.48 -7.25
N GLN A 19 -8.27 5.69 -7.76
CA GLN A 19 -8.35 5.95 -9.19
C GLN A 19 -7.20 5.31 -9.98
N ALA A 20 -5.98 5.31 -9.43
CA ALA A 20 -4.86 4.60 -10.04
C ALA A 20 -5.08 3.08 -10.00
N ASP A 21 -5.59 2.59 -8.88
CA ASP A 21 -5.86 1.17 -8.68
C ASP A 21 -6.94 0.66 -9.65
N ILE A 22 -8.06 1.38 -9.80
CA ILE A 22 -9.10 1.04 -10.79
C ILE A 22 -8.51 0.99 -12.20
N LYS A 23 -7.72 1.98 -12.61
CA LYS A 23 -7.09 2.02 -13.93
C LYS A 23 -6.18 0.82 -14.15
N THR A 24 -5.35 0.50 -13.17
CA THR A 24 -4.42 -0.63 -13.22
C THR A 24 -5.19 -1.96 -13.33
N LEU A 25 -6.16 -2.18 -12.45
CA LEU A 25 -6.97 -3.40 -12.45
C LEU A 25 -7.79 -3.56 -13.73
N THR A 26 -8.38 -2.46 -14.24
CA THR A 26 -9.09 -2.47 -15.53
C THR A 26 -8.17 -2.82 -16.68
N PHE A 27 -6.93 -2.32 -16.70
CA PHE A 27 -5.94 -2.68 -17.71
C PHE A 27 -5.66 -4.20 -17.72
N PHE A 28 -5.63 -4.82 -16.54
CA PHE A 28 -5.48 -6.28 -16.39
C PHE A 28 -6.79 -7.05 -16.50
N LYS A 29 -7.90 -6.42 -16.90
CA LYS A 29 -9.24 -7.03 -17.03
C LYS A 29 -9.74 -7.64 -15.72
N VAL A 30 -9.43 -7.01 -14.59
CA VAL A 30 -9.87 -7.39 -13.26
C VAL A 30 -10.96 -6.43 -12.80
N TYR A 31 -12.08 -6.96 -12.31
CA TYR A 31 -13.13 -6.15 -11.71
C TYR A 31 -12.68 -5.56 -10.37
N ALA A 32 -12.86 -4.25 -10.19
CA ALA A 32 -12.41 -3.52 -9.01
C ALA A 32 -13.61 -2.95 -8.23
N ALA A 33 -13.93 -3.55 -7.09
CA ALA A 33 -14.82 -2.93 -6.10
C ALA A 33 -14.01 -2.03 -5.17
N THR A 34 -14.56 -0.89 -4.73
CA THR A 34 -13.79 0.12 -3.97
C THR A 34 -14.46 0.55 -2.68
N VAL A 35 -13.65 0.86 -1.66
CA VAL A 35 -14.06 1.47 -0.39
C VAL A 35 -13.21 2.70 -0.13
N PHE A 36 -13.85 3.85 -0.08
CA PHE A 36 -13.20 5.11 0.23
C PHE A 36 -12.92 5.23 1.73
N THR A 37 -11.66 5.39 2.09
CA THR A 37 -11.24 5.67 3.49
C THR A 37 -11.07 7.17 3.75
N ALA A 38 -10.69 7.92 2.70
CA ALA A 38 -10.55 9.36 2.72
C ALA A 38 -10.76 9.96 1.32
N LEU A 39 -11.17 11.21 1.25
CA LEU A 39 -11.15 12.03 0.05
C LEU A 39 -10.01 13.02 0.17
N THR A 40 -9.25 13.25 -0.90
CA THR A 40 -8.19 14.24 -0.91
C THR A 40 -8.44 15.35 -1.93
N ALA A 41 -8.16 16.58 -1.55
CA ALA A 41 -7.92 17.67 -2.48
C ALA A 41 -6.45 17.62 -2.87
N GLN A 42 -6.15 16.96 -3.97
CA GLN A 42 -4.79 16.59 -4.38
C GLN A 42 -4.58 16.89 -5.86
N ASN A 43 -3.33 17.17 -6.21
CA ASN A 43 -2.86 17.28 -7.60
C ASN A 43 -1.46 16.65 -7.71
N THR A 44 -0.84 16.74 -8.89
CA THR A 44 0.49 16.16 -9.16
C THR A 44 1.62 16.77 -8.31
N LYS A 45 1.38 17.93 -7.67
CA LYS A 45 2.34 18.64 -6.81
C LYS A 45 2.22 18.21 -5.33
N GLY A 46 1.05 17.70 -4.89
CA GLY A 46 0.85 17.23 -3.53
C GLY A 46 -0.59 17.29 -3.03
N VAL A 47 -0.75 16.90 -1.77
CA VAL A 47 -2.03 16.88 -1.04
C VAL A 47 -2.24 18.21 -0.33
N LYS A 48 -3.35 18.90 -0.63
CA LYS A 48 -3.75 20.16 0.01
C LYS A 48 -4.64 19.92 1.22
N LYS A 49 -5.57 18.97 1.15
CA LYS A 49 -6.52 18.68 2.21
C LYS A 49 -6.94 17.22 2.17
N VAL A 50 -7.19 16.63 3.34
CA VAL A 50 -7.72 15.28 3.50
C VAL A 50 -9.02 15.36 4.29
N LEU A 51 -10.07 14.74 3.76
CA LEU A 51 -11.35 14.53 4.44
C LEU A 51 -11.50 13.04 4.70
N ASN A 52 -11.45 12.64 5.97
CA ASN A 52 -11.69 11.25 6.33
C ASN A 52 -13.17 10.90 6.16
N VAL A 53 -13.44 9.75 5.57
CA VAL A 53 -14.79 9.19 5.50
C VAL A 53 -15.21 8.77 6.91
N PRO A 54 -16.45 9.05 7.35
CA PRO A 54 -16.96 8.59 8.64
C PRO A 54 -16.82 7.09 8.81
N ILE A 55 -16.42 6.64 10.01
CA ILE A 55 -16.15 5.23 10.30
C ILE A 55 -17.35 4.34 9.97
N GLN A 56 -18.55 4.76 10.38
CA GLN A 56 -19.80 4.04 10.10
C GLN A 56 -20.02 3.87 8.59
N PHE A 57 -19.71 4.90 7.80
CA PHE A 57 -19.87 4.84 6.36
C PHE A 57 -18.82 3.93 5.69
N ILE A 58 -17.60 3.85 6.24
CA ILE A 58 -16.61 2.85 5.80
C ILE A 58 -17.14 1.44 6.06
N GLU A 59 -17.73 1.18 7.22
CA GLU A 59 -18.35 -0.13 7.54
C GLU A 59 -19.49 -0.46 6.58
N GLU A 60 -20.38 0.50 6.27
CA GLU A 60 -21.49 0.28 5.34
C GLU A 60 -21.01 0.00 3.91
N GLN A 61 -19.99 0.70 3.41
CA GLN A 61 -19.38 0.37 2.12
C GLN A 61 -18.83 -1.07 2.10
N ILE A 62 -18.16 -1.47 3.20
CA ILE A 62 -17.61 -2.82 3.34
C ILE A 62 -18.71 -3.87 3.34
N LYS A 63 -19.77 -3.65 4.12
CA LYS A 63 -20.91 -4.55 4.24
C LYS A 63 -21.66 -4.71 2.93
N ALA A 64 -21.92 -3.60 2.22
CA ALA A 64 -22.61 -3.63 0.94
C ALA A 64 -21.90 -4.54 -0.08
N ILE A 65 -20.56 -4.41 -0.17
CA ILE A 65 -19.76 -5.25 -1.08
C ILE A 65 -19.72 -6.70 -0.61
N ALA A 66 -19.60 -6.93 0.71
CA ALA A 66 -19.53 -8.29 1.27
C ALA A 66 -20.82 -9.09 1.09
N GLN A 67 -21.94 -8.41 0.92
CA GLN A 67 -23.25 -9.04 0.71
C GLN A 67 -23.53 -9.42 -0.75
N ASP A 68 -22.79 -8.87 -1.70
CA ASP A 68 -23.09 -8.97 -3.12
C ASP A 68 -21.96 -9.60 -3.95
N LEU A 69 -20.69 -9.37 -3.58
CA LEU A 69 -19.54 -9.74 -4.40
C LEU A 69 -18.67 -10.81 -3.74
N ASP A 70 -18.29 -11.80 -4.52
CA ASP A 70 -17.25 -12.77 -4.14
C ASP A 70 -15.86 -12.17 -4.41
N ILE A 71 -15.10 -11.92 -3.34
CA ILE A 71 -13.83 -11.20 -3.38
C ILE A 71 -12.66 -12.17 -3.34
N SER A 72 -11.85 -12.19 -4.41
CA SER A 72 -10.66 -13.04 -4.51
C SER A 72 -9.45 -12.47 -3.78
N TYR A 73 -9.25 -11.15 -3.82
CA TYR A 73 -8.13 -10.44 -3.18
C TYR A 73 -8.57 -9.09 -2.62
N ILE A 74 -7.83 -8.60 -1.65
CA ILE A 74 -8.04 -7.27 -1.07
C ILE A 74 -6.75 -6.48 -1.17
N LYS A 75 -6.78 -5.33 -1.86
CA LYS A 75 -5.72 -4.33 -1.76
C LYS A 75 -6.06 -3.32 -0.66
N ILE A 76 -5.06 -2.91 0.12
CA ILE A 76 -5.18 -1.84 1.11
C ILE A 76 -4.06 -0.83 0.83
N GLY A 77 -4.45 0.41 0.56
CA GLY A 77 -3.53 1.53 0.38
C GLY A 77 -3.55 2.50 1.57
N MET A 78 -3.75 3.79 1.30
CA MET A 78 -3.72 4.85 2.32
C MET A 78 -4.78 4.67 3.41
N LEU A 79 -4.32 4.59 4.68
CA LEU A 79 -5.14 4.58 5.89
C LEU A 79 -4.69 5.74 6.79
N SER A 80 -5.48 6.81 6.91
CA SER A 80 -5.05 8.09 7.50
C SER A 80 -4.81 8.06 9.02
N ASN A 81 -5.48 7.18 9.76
CA ASN A 81 -5.42 7.16 11.23
C ASN A 81 -5.77 5.79 11.83
N LYS A 82 -5.47 5.65 13.13
CA LYS A 82 -5.70 4.41 13.90
C LYS A 82 -7.16 3.95 13.92
N LYS A 83 -8.14 4.86 13.93
CA LYS A 83 -9.57 4.48 13.95
C LYS A 83 -9.97 3.80 12.66
N ILE A 84 -9.51 4.32 11.52
CA ILE A 84 -9.74 3.70 10.20
C ILE A 84 -9.03 2.34 10.10
N ILE A 85 -7.79 2.21 10.57
CA ILE A 85 -7.10 0.92 10.61
C ILE A 85 -7.89 -0.10 11.43
N LYS A 86 -8.41 0.31 12.59
CA LYS A 86 -9.22 -0.56 13.47
C LYS A 86 -10.48 -1.07 12.77
N VAL A 87 -11.25 -0.18 12.15
CA VAL A 87 -12.49 -0.60 11.46
C VAL A 87 -12.19 -1.51 10.26
N ILE A 88 -11.15 -1.21 9.49
CA ILE A 88 -10.72 -2.07 8.39
C ILE A 88 -10.32 -3.46 8.92
N ASN A 89 -9.47 -3.52 9.95
CA ASN A 89 -9.05 -4.80 10.54
C ASN A 89 -10.23 -5.65 11.02
N ASN A 90 -11.16 -5.04 11.78
CA ASN A 90 -12.34 -5.74 12.29
C ASN A 90 -13.25 -6.23 11.15
N SER A 91 -13.42 -5.41 10.11
CA SER A 91 -14.24 -5.77 8.95
C SER A 91 -13.61 -6.89 8.12
N LEU A 92 -12.27 -6.95 8.04
CA LEU A 92 -11.56 -8.05 7.39
C LEU A 92 -11.81 -9.37 8.13
N GLU A 93 -11.64 -9.37 9.44
CA GLU A 93 -11.90 -10.55 10.28
C GLU A 93 -13.35 -11.03 10.17
N LYS A 94 -14.29 -10.10 10.12
CA LYS A 94 -15.73 -10.42 10.11
C LYS A 94 -16.22 -10.92 8.74
N TYR A 95 -15.82 -10.25 7.65
CA TYR A 95 -16.42 -10.47 6.34
C TYR A 95 -15.52 -11.21 5.36
N PHE A 96 -14.19 -11.19 5.58
CA PHE A 96 -13.19 -11.68 4.62
C PHE A 96 -12.03 -12.42 5.30
N PRO A 97 -12.30 -13.36 6.23
CA PRO A 97 -11.25 -13.95 7.09
C PRO A 97 -10.17 -14.72 6.32
N LEU A 98 -10.49 -15.24 5.13
CA LEU A 98 -9.59 -16.07 4.32
C LEU A 98 -9.09 -15.36 3.05
N VAL A 99 -9.56 -14.15 2.79
CA VAL A 99 -9.17 -13.43 1.56
C VAL A 99 -7.77 -12.85 1.70
N PRO A 100 -6.84 -13.14 0.78
CA PRO A 100 -5.47 -12.62 0.84
C PRO A 100 -5.42 -11.10 0.68
N ILE A 101 -4.55 -10.46 1.47
CA ILE A 101 -4.42 -9.01 1.56
C ILE A 101 -3.10 -8.57 0.96
N VAL A 102 -3.15 -7.67 -0.02
CA VAL A 102 -2.02 -6.88 -0.51
C VAL A 102 -2.03 -5.52 0.22
N LEU A 103 -1.04 -5.27 1.06
CA LEU A 103 -0.95 -4.03 1.82
C LEU A 103 0.16 -3.12 1.26
N ASP A 104 -0.23 -1.99 0.68
CA ASP A 104 0.68 -0.87 0.39
C ASP A 104 0.69 0.07 1.61
N PRO A 105 1.72 0.04 2.45
CA PRO A 105 1.73 0.75 3.74
C PRO A 105 2.06 2.23 3.55
N VAL A 106 1.23 2.95 2.79
CA VAL A 106 1.44 4.36 2.43
C VAL A 106 1.51 5.24 3.68
N MET A 107 2.67 5.83 3.96
CA MET A 107 2.91 6.67 5.14
C MET A 107 3.16 8.13 4.80
N ILE A 108 3.61 8.41 3.57
CA ILE A 108 3.99 9.76 3.13
C ILE A 108 3.48 9.96 1.70
N ALA A 109 2.82 11.08 1.45
CA ALA A 109 2.45 11.49 0.10
C ALA A 109 3.66 11.98 -0.69
N LYS A 110 3.55 12.03 -2.03
CA LYS A 110 4.48 12.79 -2.86
C LYS A 110 4.53 14.23 -2.36
N GLY A 111 5.74 14.77 -2.17
CA GLY A 111 5.94 16.09 -1.56
C GLY A 111 6.20 16.07 -0.05
N GLY A 112 6.31 14.87 0.56
CA GLY A 112 6.74 14.72 1.96
C GLY A 112 5.64 14.90 3.01
N HIS A 113 4.38 15.14 2.59
CA HIS A 113 3.28 15.30 3.55
C HIS A 113 2.97 13.99 4.27
N PRO A 114 3.02 13.94 5.63
CA PRO A 114 2.72 12.73 6.38
C PRO A 114 1.23 12.38 6.25
N LEU A 115 0.94 11.18 5.74
CA LEU A 115 -0.40 10.64 5.59
C LEU A 115 -0.83 9.77 6.77
N LEU A 116 0.13 9.25 7.52
CA LEU A 116 -0.12 8.36 8.65
C LEU A 116 0.58 8.87 9.91
N LYS A 117 -0.15 9.00 11.02
CA LYS A 117 0.39 9.41 12.33
C LYS A 117 1.26 8.30 12.95
N LYS A 118 2.20 8.66 13.83
CA LYS A 118 3.13 7.71 14.48
C LYS A 118 2.42 6.58 15.25
N ASP A 119 1.35 6.91 15.98
CA ASP A 119 0.54 5.95 16.73
C ASP A 119 -0.19 4.97 15.80
N ALA A 120 -0.62 5.46 14.64
CA ALA A 120 -1.25 4.64 13.60
C ALA A 120 -0.24 3.70 12.91
N ILE A 121 1.00 4.12 12.70
CA ILE A 121 2.08 3.23 12.19
C ILE A 121 2.30 2.07 13.15
N SER A 122 2.42 2.35 14.46
CA SER A 122 2.60 1.31 15.48
C SER A 122 1.42 0.34 15.52
N TYR A 123 0.20 0.84 15.32
CA TYR A 123 -1.00 0.00 15.28
C TYR A 123 -1.06 -0.84 14.00
N LEU A 124 -0.73 -0.27 12.85
CA LEU A 124 -0.62 -0.96 11.56
C LEU A 124 0.35 -2.15 11.64
N LYS A 125 1.52 -1.94 12.26
CA LYS A 125 2.55 -2.97 12.49
C LYS A 125 2.03 -4.15 13.32
N LYS A 126 1.14 -3.91 14.26
CA LYS A 126 0.60 -4.93 15.16
C LYS A 126 -0.64 -5.65 14.63
N THR A 127 -1.32 -5.07 13.64
CA THR A 127 -2.64 -5.56 13.20
C THR A 127 -2.66 -6.03 11.75
N LEU A 128 -2.56 -5.11 10.78
CA LEU A 128 -2.72 -5.44 9.36
C LEU A 128 -1.46 -6.03 8.73
N ILE A 129 -0.27 -5.55 9.10
CA ILE A 129 1.00 -6.07 8.53
C ILE A 129 1.15 -7.58 8.74
N PRO A 130 0.96 -8.15 9.95
CA PRO A 130 1.10 -9.60 10.17
C PRO A 130 0.05 -10.45 9.46
N LYS A 131 -1.11 -9.86 9.13
CA LYS A 131 -2.22 -10.53 8.43
C LYS A 131 -2.11 -10.43 6.91
N SER A 132 -1.23 -9.57 6.41
CA SER A 132 -1.07 -9.37 4.97
C SER A 132 -0.41 -10.56 4.30
N TYR A 133 -0.97 -10.97 3.15
CA TYR A 133 -0.36 -11.97 2.28
C TYR A 133 0.97 -11.46 1.73
N ILE A 134 1.00 -10.18 1.34
CA ILE A 134 2.19 -9.47 0.90
C ILE A 134 2.10 -8.00 1.30
N ILE A 135 3.22 -7.37 1.62
CA ILE A 135 3.34 -5.92 1.77
C ILE A 135 4.24 -5.33 0.68
N THR A 136 3.96 -4.10 0.26
CA THR A 136 4.68 -3.45 -0.84
C THR A 136 5.31 -2.11 -0.44
N PRO A 137 6.13 -2.04 0.62
CA PRO A 137 6.73 -0.79 1.07
C PRO A 137 7.78 -0.27 0.08
N ASN A 138 7.90 1.06 -0.04
CA ASN A 138 9.12 1.67 -0.53
C ASN A 138 10.20 1.67 0.59
N THR A 139 11.45 2.07 0.25
CA THR A 139 12.55 2.04 1.23
C THR A 139 12.28 2.92 2.45
N LEU A 140 11.65 4.10 2.29
CA LEU A 140 11.34 5.01 3.41
C LEU A 140 10.25 4.44 4.33
N GLU A 141 9.29 3.72 3.80
CA GLU A 141 8.26 3.00 4.55
C GLU A 141 8.86 1.78 5.27
N ALA A 142 9.72 1.03 4.59
CA ALA A 142 10.46 -0.09 5.18
C ALA A 142 11.37 0.36 6.33
N GLU A 143 12.08 1.48 6.22
CA GLU A 143 12.84 2.10 7.31
C GLU A 143 11.99 2.32 8.57
N LYS A 144 10.78 2.83 8.39
CA LYS A 144 9.84 3.06 9.51
C LYS A 144 9.28 1.77 10.10
N ILE A 145 9.00 0.77 9.24
CA ILE A 145 8.53 -0.54 9.68
C ILE A 145 9.62 -1.26 10.46
N LEU A 146 10.85 -1.27 9.96
CA LEU A 146 11.98 -2.03 10.51
C LEU A 146 12.83 -1.25 11.52
N ASN A 147 12.57 0.06 11.65
CA ASN A 147 13.38 0.97 12.47
C ASN A 147 14.88 0.91 12.12
N CYS A 148 15.20 0.96 10.83
CA CYS A 148 16.57 0.93 10.31
C CYS A 148 16.73 1.93 9.16
N LYS A 149 17.95 2.09 8.62
CA LYS A 149 18.24 2.87 7.43
C LYS A 149 18.46 1.96 6.23
N ILE A 150 18.06 2.42 5.03
CA ILE A 150 18.16 1.71 3.75
C ILE A 150 18.63 2.70 2.69
N ARG A 151 19.93 2.70 2.38
CA ARG A 151 20.57 3.68 1.49
C ARG A 151 20.99 3.09 0.14
N ASN A 152 21.23 1.77 0.11
CA ASN A 152 21.76 1.05 -1.04
C ASN A 152 21.10 -0.32 -1.19
N ILE A 153 21.44 -1.05 -2.25
CA ILE A 153 20.87 -2.36 -2.57
C ILE A 153 21.28 -3.43 -1.54
N ASP A 154 22.49 -3.38 -0.99
CA ASP A 154 22.94 -4.35 0.01
C ASP A 154 22.15 -4.19 1.32
N GLU A 155 21.88 -2.95 1.73
CA GLU A 155 21.00 -2.66 2.86
C GLU A 155 19.54 -3.08 2.60
N MET A 156 19.05 -2.96 1.35
CA MET A 156 17.75 -3.54 0.96
C MET A 156 17.74 -5.05 1.11
N LEU A 157 18.76 -5.75 0.62
CA LEU A 157 18.89 -7.21 0.76
C LEU A 157 18.97 -7.64 2.23
N GLY A 158 19.68 -6.88 3.05
CA GLY A 158 19.78 -7.09 4.50
C GLY A 158 18.44 -6.95 5.25
N CYS A 159 17.40 -6.36 4.64
CA CYS A 159 16.07 -6.28 5.24
C CYS A 159 15.36 -7.63 5.33
N LYS A 160 15.77 -8.66 4.56
CA LYS A 160 15.14 -9.98 4.53
C LYS A 160 14.93 -10.57 5.92
N ASN A 161 16.01 -10.66 6.70
CA ASN A 161 15.95 -11.23 8.05
C ASN A 161 15.09 -10.36 8.98
N LYS A 162 15.23 -9.03 8.90
CA LYS A 162 14.44 -8.09 9.72
C LYS A 162 12.94 -8.20 9.46
N PHE A 163 12.50 -8.44 8.21
CA PHE A 163 11.09 -8.72 7.90
C PHE A 163 10.66 -10.09 8.46
N SER A 164 11.52 -11.10 8.38
CA SER A 164 11.26 -12.42 8.97
C SER A 164 11.10 -12.36 10.49
N ASP A 165 11.92 -11.57 11.18
CA ASP A 165 11.88 -11.36 12.64
C ASP A 165 10.54 -10.78 13.12
N ILE A 166 9.82 -10.06 12.27
CA ILE A 166 8.49 -9.53 12.54
C ILE A 166 7.37 -10.32 11.83
N ASN A 167 7.65 -11.60 11.50
CA ASN A 167 6.70 -12.54 10.88
C ASN A 167 6.11 -12.11 9.53
N ILE A 168 6.84 -11.32 8.75
CA ILE A 168 6.41 -10.96 7.39
C ILE A 168 7.14 -11.86 6.38
N LYS A 169 6.38 -12.73 5.72
CA LYS A 169 6.91 -13.76 4.80
C LYS A 169 7.06 -13.28 3.36
N ARG A 170 6.27 -12.29 2.94
CA ARG A 170 6.27 -11.78 1.56
C ARG A 170 6.34 -10.26 1.56
N VAL A 171 7.34 -9.71 0.90
CA VAL A 171 7.58 -8.27 0.80
C VAL A 171 8.09 -7.93 -0.58
N LEU A 172 7.39 -7.05 -1.29
CA LEU A 172 7.92 -6.37 -2.46
C LEU A 172 8.52 -5.02 -2.01
N LEU A 173 9.83 -5.00 -1.77
CA LEU A 173 10.55 -3.78 -1.38
C LEU A 173 10.87 -2.93 -2.62
N LYS A 174 10.22 -1.77 -2.72
CA LYS A 174 10.34 -0.86 -3.88
C LYS A 174 11.59 0.02 -3.73
N GLY A 175 12.54 -0.06 -4.69
CA GLY A 175 13.85 0.61 -4.63
C GLY A 175 13.90 1.98 -5.31
N GLY A 176 12.78 2.56 -5.73
CA GLY A 176 12.75 3.83 -6.48
C GLY A 176 13.45 5.02 -5.81
N HIS A 177 13.64 5.00 -4.49
CA HIS A 177 14.34 6.04 -3.71
C HIS A 177 15.85 5.78 -3.55
N ILE A 178 16.37 4.65 -4.02
CA ILE A 178 17.82 4.40 -4.02
C ILE A 178 18.47 5.21 -5.13
N LEU A 179 19.32 6.15 -4.76
CA LEU A 179 19.93 7.13 -5.69
C LEU A 179 21.24 6.65 -6.30
N GLU A 180 21.88 5.65 -5.72
CA GLU A 180 23.15 5.09 -6.25
C GLU A 180 22.97 4.50 -7.65
N GLU A 181 21.82 3.91 -7.94
CA GLU A 181 21.48 3.38 -9.24
C GLU A 181 20.97 4.49 -10.17
N LYS A 182 21.86 5.13 -10.90
CA LYS A 182 21.49 6.25 -11.81
C LYS A 182 20.69 5.81 -13.04
N LYS A 183 20.88 4.57 -13.51
CA LYS A 183 20.27 4.06 -14.76
C LYS A 183 19.14 3.05 -14.53
N THR A 184 19.11 2.40 -13.37
CA THR A 184 18.16 1.33 -13.06
C THR A 184 17.37 1.62 -11.79
N ILE A 185 16.28 0.91 -11.62
CA ILE A 185 15.55 0.79 -10.36
C ILE A 185 15.49 -0.69 -10.05
N THR A 186 15.94 -1.07 -8.86
CA THR A 186 15.87 -2.44 -8.38
C THR A 186 14.75 -2.57 -7.36
N ASN A 187 13.75 -3.38 -7.65
CA ASN A 187 12.78 -3.84 -6.66
C ASN A 187 13.15 -5.25 -6.21
N ILE A 188 12.94 -5.57 -4.93
CA ILE A 188 13.31 -6.86 -4.34
C ILE A 188 12.06 -7.53 -3.78
N LEU A 189 11.77 -8.74 -4.25
CA LEU A 189 10.73 -9.58 -3.68
C LEU A 189 11.37 -10.60 -2.72
N PHE A 190 11.02 -10.50 -1.45
CA PHE A 190 11.23 -11.56 -0.47
C PHE A 190 9.98 -12.43 -0.44
N ASN A 191 10.10 -13.72 -0.68
CA ASN A 191 8.98 -14.66 -0.71
C ASN A 191 9.36 -15.97 -0.01
N ASN A 192 8.92 -16.17 1.22
CA ASN A 192 9.15 -17.39 2.01
C ASN A 192 10.63 -17.82 2.00
N GLY A 193 11.53 -16.89 2.28
CA GLY A 193 12.97 -17.17 2.31
C GLY A 193 13.70 -17.10 0.97
N LYS A 194 12.99 -17.05 -0.17
CA LYS A 194 13.57 -16.75 -1.49
C LYS A 194 13.73 -15.26 -1.68
N THR A 195 14.58 -14.86 -2.61
CA THR A 195 14.84 -13.44 -2.93
C THR A 195 14.96 -13.30 -4.44
N ASP A 196 14.07 -12.52 -5.03
CA ASP A 196 14.08 -12.22 -6.45
C ASP A 196 14.30 -10.71 -6.65
N LYS A 197 15.09 -10.33 -7.67
CA LYS A 197 15.36 -8.95 -8.03
C LYS A 197 14.67 -8.63 -9.37
N PHE A 198 13.95 -7.52 -9.41
CA PHE A 198 13.33 -7.00 -10.62
C PHE A 198 14.00 -5.69 -10.99
N LEU A 199 14.62 -5.67 -12.15
CA LEU A 199 15.33 -4.51 -12.69
C LEU A 199 14.46 -3.81 -13.73
N SER A 200 14.35 -2.50 -13.62
CA SER A 200 13.70 -1.66 -14.63
C SER A 200 14.58 -0.46 -14.96
N GLN A 201 14.47 0.05 -16.17
CA GLN A 201 15.18 1.26 -16.57
C GLN A 201 14.64 2.46 -15.80
N ARG A 202 15.52 3.29 -15.24
CA ARG A 202 15.14 4.56 -14.62
C ARG A 202 14.87 5.61 -15.69
N ILE A 203 13.62 6.02 -15.77
CA ILE A 203 13.19 7.10 -16.66
C ILE A 203 13.45 8.44 -15.96
N LYS A 204 14.19 9.34 -16.60
CA LYS A 204 14.41 10.69 -16.09
C LYS A 204 13.13 11.52 -16.29
N THR A 205 12.31 11.62 -15.24
CA THR A 205 11.03 12.32 -15.27
C THR A 205 10.69 12.90 -13.90
N ASN A 206 9.97 14.01 -13.90
CA ASN A 206 9.34 14.58 -12.69
C ASN A 206 7.92 14.02 -12.46
N ASN A 207 7.37 13.29 -13.45
CA ASN A 207 6.01 12.76 -13.42
C ASN A 207 5.96 11.37 -12.75
N THR A 208 6.31 11.32 -11.46
CA THR A 208 6.34 10.07 -10.66
C THR A 208 5.13 9.90 -9.76
N HIS A 209 4.10 10.75 -9.92
CA HIS A 209 2.88 10.66 -9.13
C HIS A 209 2.13 9.35 -9.39
N GLY A 210 1.81 8.60 -8.32
CA GLY A 210 1.06 7.36 -8.36
C GLY A 210 1.82 6.10 -8.79
N THR A 211 3.10 6.19 -9.18
CA THR A 211 3.88 5.00 -9.58
C THR A 211 3.94 3.92 -8.50
N GLY A 212 3.99 4.31 -7.23
CA GLY A 212 3.95 3.37 -6.10
C GLY A 212 2.62 2.64 -5.96
N CYS A 213 1.50 3.35 -6.14
CA CYS A 213 0.16 2.78 -6.09
C CYS A 213 -0.09 1.81 -7.27
N SER A 214 0.36 2.18 -8.48
CA SER A 214 0.19 1.33 -9.68
C SER A 214 1.04 0.06 -9.64
N LEU A 215 2.16 0.05 -8.89
CA LEU A 215 3.01 -1.14 -8.73
C LEU A 215 2.51 -2.08 -7.61
N ALA A 216 1.76 -1.55 -6.66
CA ALA A 216 1.23 -2.31 -5.54
C ALA A 216 -0.11 -2.99 -5.94
#